data_f2583a96cd613ca62fadcc3c21fa23df
#
_entry.id   f2583a96cd613ca62fadcc3c21fa23df
#
_cell.length_a   1.000
_cell.length_b   1.000
_cell.length_c   1.000
_cell.angle_alpha   90.00
_cell.angle_beta   90.00
_cell.angle_gamma   90.00
#
_symmetry.space_group_name_H-M   'P 1'
#
loop_
_entity.id
_entity.type
_entity.pdbx_description
1 polymer ?
#
loop_
_entity_poly.entity_id
_entity_poly.type
_entity_poly.pdbx_seq_one_letter_code
_entity_poly.pdbx_strand_id
1 'polypeptide(L)'
;MCSSDLKVNSHAQVSEASPHRLVQMLMEGGLDRMAQAKGALSRGDIAQKGLMLGKAIEIISGLRDGLEPEKAEDPAAIQRLDALYNYMGNRLVEANRVNDVEMIDEVSRLLITVKTGWDAIAPQ
;
A
#
# COMPACT_ATOMS: atom_id res chain seq x y z
N MET A 1 22.56 16.78 17.50
CA MET A 1 22.20 15.51 16.89
C MET A 1 21.87 15.74 15.43
N CYS A 2 22.41 14.99 14.56
CA CYS A 2 22.28 15.24 13.14
C CYS A 2 21.26 14.30 12.48
N SER A 3 20.89 14.62 11.25
CA SER A 3 19.92 13.83 10.49
C SER A 3 20.40 12.40 10.20
N SER A 4 21.70 12.15 10.23
CA SER A 4 22.22 10.80 9.99
C SER A 4 21.85 9.84 11.11
N ASP A 5 21.76 10.30 12.36
CA ASP A 5 21.32 9.47 13.46
C ASP A 5 19.87 9.06 13.31
N LEU A 6 19.02 9.98 12.85
CA LEU A 6 17.62 9.68 12.57
C LEU A 6 17.48 8.66 11.44
N LYS A 7 18.29 8.79 10.40
CA LYS A 7 18.29 7.83 9.28
C LYS A 7 18.70 6.43 9.73
N VAL A 8 19.72 6.34 10.57
CA VAL A 8 20.19 5.06 11.11
C VAL A 8 19.09 4.41 11.94
N ASN A 9 18.43 5.18 12.81
CA ASN A 9 17.34 4.67 13.63
C ASN A 9 16.18 4.19 12.80
N SER A 10 15.78 4.93 11.76
CA SER A 10 14.70 4.52 10.86
C SER A 10 15.05 3.23 10.12
N HIS A 11 16.28 3.12 9.63
CA HIS A 11 16.73 1.93 8.94
C HIS A 11 16.74 0.71 9.86
N ALA A 12 17.27 0.86 11.08
CA ALA A 12 17.28 -0.20 12.06
C ALA A 12 15.87 -0.64 12.43
N GLN A 13 14.95 0.31 12.60
CA GLN A 13 13.56 0.02 12.92
C GLN A 13 12.90 -0.83 11.82
N VAL A 14 13.10 -0.48 10.55
CA VAL A 14 12.54 -1.23 9.42
C VAL A 14 13.17 -2.62 9.34
N SER A 15 14.51 -2.72 9.45
CA SER A 15 15.19 -4.01 9.32
C SER A 15 14.89 -4.95 10.47
N GLU A 16 14.51 -4.43 11.64
CA GLU A 16 14.17 -5.23 12.81
C GLU A 16 12.69 -5.55 12.91
N ALA A 17 11.87 -4.96 12.07
CA ALA A 17 10.43 -5.18 12.11
C ALA A 17 10.10 -6.63 11.76
N SER A 18 9.09 -7.19 12.45
CA SER A 18 8.56 -8.51 12.10
C SER A 18 7.95 -8.48 10.71
N PRO A 19 7.80 -9.64 10.04
CA PRO A 19 7.09 -9.69 8.77
C PRO A 19 5.68 -9.10 8.86
N HIS A 20 5.00 -9.34 9.97
CA HIS A 20 3.67 -8.76 10.21
C HIS A 20 3.72 -7.22 10.19
N ARG A 21 4.69 -6.65 10.90
CA ARG A 21 4.85 -5.19 10.99
C ARG A 21 5.28 -4.59 9.65
N LEU A 22 6.13 -5.29 8.89
CA LEU A 22 6.55 -4.81 7.57
C LEU A 22 5.34 -4.68 6.63
N VAL A 23 4.43 -5.64 6.65
CA VAL A 23 3.21 -5.57 5.85
C VAL A 23 2.34 -4.40 6.29
N GLN A 24 2.18 -4.20 7.61
CA GLN A 24 1.44 -3.04 8.12
C GLN A 24 2.04 -1.73 7.62
N MET A 25 3.37 -1.61 7.67
CA MET A 25 4.06 -0.39 7.21
C MET A 25 3.86 -0.17 5.71
N LEU A 26 3.86 -1.22 4.91
CA LEU A 26 3.59 -1.11 3.47
C LEU A 26 2.16 -0.63 3.23
N MET A 27 1.19 -1.18 3.94
CA MET A 27 -0.21 -0.75 3.80
C MET A 27 -0.39 0.71 4.21
N GLU A 28 0.23 1.11 5.33
CA GLU A 28 0.20 2.52 5.78
C GLU A 28 0.82 3.43 4.73
N GLY A 29 1.95 3.01 4.14
CA GLY A 29 2.60 3.76 3.08
C GLY A 29 1.73 3.90 1.84
N GLY A 30 1.04 2.85 1.45
CA GLY A 30 0.11 2.89 0.33
C GLY A 30 -1.04 3.86 0.55
N LEU A 31 -1.65 3.81 1.73
CA LEU A 31 -2.71 4.73 2.11
C LEU A 31 -2.22 6.18 2.12
N ASP A 32 -1.03 6.41 2.65
CA ASP A 32 -0.43 7.75 2.68
C ASP A 32 -0.19 8.29 1.26
N ARG A 33 0.36 7.47 0.36
CA ARG A 33 0.60 7.90 -1.02
C ARG A 33 -0.69 8.22 -1.75
N MET A 34 -1.74 7.44 -1.52
CA MET A 34 -3.05 7.73 -2.10
C MET A 34 -3.64 9.05 -1.57
N ALA A 35 -3.49 9.32 -0.27
CA ALA A 35 -3.93 10.58 0.30
C ALA A 35 -3.18 11.77 -0.30
N GLN A 36 -1.86 11.62 -0.50
CA GLN A 36 -1.06 12.67 -1.14
C GLN A 36 -1.46 12.88 -2.60
N ALA A 37 -1.81 11.81 -3.31
CA ALA A 37 -2.28 11.91 -4.69
C ALA A 37 -3.59 12.71 -4.76
N LYS A 38 -4.51 12.47 -3.84
CA LYS A 38 -5.77 13.21 -3.76
C LYS A 38 -5.52 14.69 -3.48
N GLY A 39 -4.60 14.99 -2.57
CA GLY A 39 -4.22 16.37 -2.28
C GLY A 39 -3.65 17.06 -3.51
N ALA A 40 -2.79 16.37 -4.25
CA ALA A 40 -2.21 16.90 -5.49
C ALA A 40 -3.30 17.18 -6.53
N LEU A 41 -4.27 16.27 -6.69
CA LEU A 41 -5.40 16.50 -7.60
C LEU A 41 -6.17 17.76 -7.23
N SER A 42 -6.44 17.96 -5.94
CA SER A 42 -7.20 19.13 -5.49
C SER A 42 -6.45 20.44 -5.74
N ARG A 43 -5.14 20.39 -5.83
CA ARG A 43 -4.30 21.56 -6.13
C ARG A 43 -4.01 21.71 -7.62
N GLY A 44 -4.44 20.77 -8.45
CA GLY A 44 -4.11 20.78 -9.87
C GLY A 44 -2.69 20.37 -10.17
N ASP A 45 -2.00 19.75 -9.23
CA ASP A 45 -0.61 19.31 -9.40
C ASP A 45 -0.59 17.90 -9.98
N ILE A 46 -0.71 17.83 -11.31
CA ILE A 46 -0.84 16.56 -12.03
C ILE A 46 0.46 15.74 -11.94
N ALA A 47 1.62 16.40 -11.98
CA ALA A 47 2.90 15.69 -11.88
C ALA A 47 3.04 14.99 -10.53
N GLN A 48 2.70 15.68 -9.43
CA GLN A 48 2.78 15.09 -8.09
C GLN A 48 1.75 13.99 -7.91
N LYS A 49 0.54 14.18 -8.44
CA LYS A 49 -0.49 13.13 -8.43
C LYS A 49 0.03 11.84 -9.07
N GLY A 50 0.62 11.95 -10.25
CA GLY A 50 1.15 10.79 -10.96
C GLY A 50 2.28 10.12 -10.18
N LEU A 51 3.18 10.90 -9.58
CA LEU A 51 4.27 10.37 -8.78
C LEU A 51 3.74 9.59 -7.58
N MET A 52 2.77 10.16 -6.86
CA MET A 52 2.21 9.50 -5.66
C MET A 52 1.42 8.25 -6.01
N LEU A 53 0.62 8.27 -7.08
CA LEU A 53 -0.09 7.07 -7.52
C LEU A 53 0.87 5.98 -7.99
N GLY A 54 1.96 6.35 -8.68
CA GLY A 54 2.99 5.39 -9.06
C GLY A 54 3.59 4.68 -7.85
N LYS A 55 3.88 5.43 -6.79
CA LYS A 55 4.41 4.85 -5.55
C LYS A 55 3.39 3.95 -4.87
N ALA A 56 2.13 4.33 -4.85
CA ALA A 56 1.07 3.49 -4.28
C ALA A 56 0.93 2.18 -5.06
N ILE A 57 0.99 2.24 -6.38
CA ILE A 57 0.93 1.05 -7.24
C ILE A 57 2.11 0.12 -6.95
N GLU A 58 3.31 0.67 -6.80
CA GLU A 58 4.49 -0.13 -6.46
C GLU A 58 4.34 -0.84 -5.11
N ILE A 59 3.77 -0.15 -4.12
CA ILE A 59 3.53 -0.73 -2.79
C ILE A 59 2.53 -1.88 -2.90
N ILE A 60 1.43 -1.69 -3.62
CA ILE A 60 0.42 -2.73 -3.80
C ILE A 60 0.99 -3.93 -4.55
N SER A 61 1.83 -3.68 -5.57
CA SER A 61 2.52 -4.74 -6.28
C SER A 61 3.44 -5.52 -5.35
N GLY A 62 4.15 -4.83 -4.46
CA GLY A 62 5.01 -5.48 -3.47
C GLY A 62 4.22 -6.33 -2.49
N LEU A 63 3.06 -5.85 -2.03
CA LEU A 63 2.17 -6.63 -1.17
C LEU A 63 1.72 -7.91 -1.88
N ARG A 64 1.35 -7.79 -3.15
CA ARG A 64 0.92 -8.93 -3.96
C ARG A 64 2.04 -9.93 -4.14
N ASP A 65 3.25 -9.45 -4.45
CA ASP A 65 4.42 -10.31 -4.67
C ASP A 65 4.81 -11.09 -3.41
N GLY A 66 4.47 -10.58 -2.24
CA GLY A 66 4.74 -11.25 -0.97
C GLY A 66 3.78 -12.36 -0.61
N LEU A 67 2.72 -12.57 -1.38
CA LEU A 67 1.75 -13.63 -1.11
C LEU A 67 2.33 -15.00 -1.46
N GLU A 68 2.13 -15.98 -0.57
CA GLU A 68 2.65 -17.34 -0.74
C GLU A 68 1.51 -18.34 -0.55
N PRO A 69 0.69 -18.57 -1.60
CA PRO A 69 -0.48 -19.47 -1.47
C PRO A 69 -0.10 -20.87 -1.02
N GLU A 70 1.05 -21.36 -1.45
CA GLU A 70 1.51 -22.72 -1.13
C GLU A 70 1.86 -22.90 0.35
N LYS A 71 2.07 -21.80 1.08
CA LYS A 71 2.37 -21.84 2.52
C LYS A 71 1.17 -21.47 3.38
N ALA A 72 0.04 -21.11 2.77
CA ALA A 72 -1.13 -20.64 3.49
C ALA A 72 -2.00 -21.81 3.93
N GLU A 73 -2.67 -21.64 5.08
CA GLU A 73 -3.68 -22.59 5.55
C GLU A 73 -4.90 -22.59 4.62
N ASP A 74 -5.22 -21.45 4.05
CA ASP A 74 -6.33 -21.29 3.11
C ASP A 74 -5.82 -20.67 1.81
N PRO A 75 -5.29 -21.50 0.88
CA PRO A 75 -4.78 -20.97 -0.39
C PRO A 75 -5.83 -20.23 -1.22
N ALA A 76 -7.09 -20.62 -1.12
CA ALA A 76 -8.15 -19.93 -1.88
C ALA A 76 -8.33 -18.50 -1.41
N ALA A 77 -8.24 -18.26 -0.09
CA ALA A 77 -8.30 -16.89 0.45
C ALA A 77 -7.13 -16.05 -0.04
N ILE A 78 -5.93 -16.63 -0.13
CA ILE A 78 -4.76 -15.92 -0.63
C ILE A 78 -4.92 -15.60 -2.11
N GLN A 79 -5.51 -16.50 -2.89
CA GLN A 79 -5.78 -16.23 -4.30
C GLN A 79 -6.80 -15.11 -4.48
N ARG A 80 -7.81 -15.03 -3.61
CA ARG A 80 -8.77 -13.92 -3.62
C ARG A 80 -8.08 -12.60 -3.29
N LEU A 81 -7.16 -12.61 -2.34
CA LEU A 81 -6.39 -11.42 -1.99
C LEU A 81 -5.47 -10.98 -3.13
N ASP A 82 -4.84 -11.94 -3.81
CA ASP A 82 -4.05 -11.67 -5.00
C ASP A 82 -4.88 -10.95 -6.07
N ALA A 83 -6.07 -11.47 -6.34
CA ALA A 83 -6.98 -10.87 -7.31
C ALA A 83 -7.40 -9.46 -6.88
N LEU A 84 -7.63 -9.25 -5.58
CA LEU A 84 -8.00 -7.94 -5.05
C LEU A 84 -6.87 -6.93 -5.21
N TYR A 85 -5.64 -7.32 -4.90
CA TYR A 85 -4.48 -6.44 -5.11
C TYR A 85 -4.30 -6.10 -6.60
N ASN A 86 -4.51 -7.07 -7.47
CA ASN A 86 -4.46 -6.82 -8.91
C ASN A 86 -5.53 -5.80 -9.33
N TYR A 87 -6.74 -5.95 -8.81
CA TYR A 87 -7.83 -5.00 -9.06
C TYR A 87 -7.45 -3.60 -8.59
N MET A 88 -6.93 -3.50 -7.36
CA MET A 88 -6.51 -2.21 -6.80
C MET A 88 -5.49 -1.50 -7.67
N GLY A 89 -4.46 -2.23 -8.10
CA GLY A 89 -3.42 -1.66 -8.96
C GLY A 89 -3.99 -1.14 -10.27
N ASN A 90 -4.86 -1.94 -10.90
CA ASN A 90 -5.49 -1.55 -12.17
C ASN A 90 -6.41 -0.33 -11.99
N ARG A 91 -7.14 -0.24 -10.88
CA ARG A 91 -7.99 0.91 -10.58
C ARG A 91 -7.16 2.19 -10.40
N LEU A 92 -6.00 2.08 -9.74
CA LEU A 92 -5.12 3.26 -9.57
C LEU A 92 -4.50 3.71 -10.90
N VAL A 93 -4.15 2.77 -11.77
CA VAL A 93 -3.68 3.12 -13.11
C VAL A 93 -4.77 3.89 -13.86
N GLU A 94 -6.01 3.42 -13.80
CA GLU A 94 -7.13 4.09 -14.44
C GLU A 94 -7.43 5.45 -13.79
N ALA A 95 -7.40 5.51 -12.46
CA ALA A 95 -7.59 6.77 -11.72
C ALA A 95 -6.55 7.81 -12.15
N ASN A 96 -5.32 7.37 -12.38
CA ASN A 96 -4.27 8.25 -12.84
C ASN A 96 -4.54 8.75 -14.27
N ARG A 97 -5.03 7.87 -15.13
CA ARG A 97 -5.30 8.21 -16.52
C ARG A 97 -6.41 9.25 -16.64
N VAL A 98 -7.48 9.12 -15.85
CA VAL A 98 -8.66 9.98 -15.97
C VAL A 98 -8.82 10.99 -14.82
N ASN A 99 -7.86 11.05 -13.89
CA ASN A 99 -7.88 11.96 -12.75
C ASN A 99 -9.13 11.80 -11.87
N ASP A 100 -9.50 10.55 -11.59
CA ASP A 100 -10.73 10.23 -10.87
C ASP A 100 -10.45 9.98 -9.38
N VAL A 101 -10.79 10.95 -8.54
CA VAL A 101 -10.59 10.85 -7.10
C VAL A 101 -11.43 9.75 -6.46
N GLU A 102 -12.61 9.46 -7.01
CA GLU A 102 -13.47 8.41 -6.44
C GLU A 102 -12.87 7.03 -6.60
N MET A 103 -12.13 6.79 -7.69
CA MET A 103 -11.39 5.53 -7.85
C MET A 103 -10.28 5.40 -6.81
N ILE A 104 -9.60 6.50 -6.49
CA ILE A 104 -8.57 6.49 -5.44
C ILE A 104 -9.24 6.19 -4.09
N ASP A 105 -10.37 6.81 -3.80
CA ASP A 105 -11.10 6.56 -2.56
C ASP A 105 -11.56 5.11 -2.45
N GLU A 106 -12.01 4.53 -3.54
CA GLU A 106 -12.41 3.11 -3.57
C GLU A 106 -11.24 2.22 -3.16
N VAL A 107 -10.07 2.43 -3.78
CA VAL A 107 -8.90 1.61 -3.47
C VAL A 107 -8.45 1.83 -2.03
N SER A 108 -8.52 3.07 -1.53
CA SER A 108 -8.19 3.35 -0.13
C SER A 108 -9.09 2.58 0.81
N ARG A 109 -10.40 2.56 0.56
CA ARG A 109 -11.35 1.81 1.39
C ARG A 109 -11.06 0.30 1.36
N LEU A 110 -10.74 -0.23 0.18
CA LEU A 110 -10.39 -1.65 0.05
C LEU A 110 -9.13 -1.98 0.83
N LEU A 111 -8.11 -1.13 0.73
CA LEU A 111 -6.86 -1.36 1.45
C LEU A 111 -7.06 -1.24 2.95
N ILE A 112 -7.89 -0.30 3.41
CA ILE A 112 -8.22 -0.18 4.84
C ILE A 112 -8.90 -1.47 5.33
N THR A 113 -9.81 -2.03 4.56
CA THR A 113 -10.48 -3.28 4.91
C THR A 113 -9.48 -4.42 5.05
N VAL A 114 -8.56 -4.55 4.10
CA VAL A 114 -7.51 -5.57 4.17
C VAL A 114 -6.63 -5.34 5.39
N LYS A 115 -6.23 -4.09 5.64
CA LYS A 115 -5.38 -3.75 6.77
C LYS A 115 -6.06 -4.04 8.10
N THR A 116 -7.35 -3.77 8.21
CA THR A 116 -8.12 -4.06 9.43
C THR A 116 -8.04 -5.54 9.76
N GLY A 117 -8.22 -6.40 8.76
CA GLY A 117 -8.07 -7.85 8.95
C GLY A 117 -6.65 -8.24 9.31
N TRP A 118 -5.66 -7.64 8.66
CA TRP A 118 -4.25 -7.92 8.94
C TRP A 118 -3.87 -7.50 10.35
N ASP A 119 -4.31 -6.31 10.78
CA ASP A 119 -4.03 -5.79 12.12
C ASP A 119 -4.60 -6.68 13.21
N ALA A 120 -5.70 -7.36 12.94
CA ALA A 120 -6.37 -8.23 13.91
C ALA A 120 -5.64 -9.57 14.10
N ILE A 121 -4.72 -9.94 13.21
CA ILE A 121 -3.95 -11.18 13.29
C ILE A 121 -2.75 -10.96 14.21
N ALA A 122 -2.58 -11.85 15.21
CA ALA A 122 -1.44 -11.74 16.12
C ALA A 122 -0.13 -12.00 15.38
N PRO A 123 0.91 -11.21 15.64
CA PRO A 123 2.22 -11.45 15.02
C PRO A 123 2.79 -12.82 15.44
N GLN A 124 3.47 -13.46 14.53
CA GLN A 124 4.17 -14.73 14.76
C GLN A 124 5.56 -14.51 15.32
#